data_39a9df9f112c4f70db18f4cf784483b3
#
_entry.id   39a9df9f112c4f70db18f4cf784483b3
#
_cell.length_a   1.000
_cell.length_b   1.000
_cell.length_c   1.000
_cell.angle_alpha   90.00
_cell.angle_beta   90.00
_cell.angle_gamma   90.00
#
_symmetry.space_group_name_H-M   'P 1'
#
loop_
_entity.id
_entity.type
_entity.pdbx_description
1 polymer ?
#
loop_
_entity_poly.entity_id
_entity_poly.type
_entity_poly.pdbx_seq_one_letter_code
_entity_poly.pdbx_strand_id
1 'polypeptide(L)'
;MNSKDIDQKIIELMQSGRDIYLIDDAKLREAKPDLIIAQGVCEVCAPFTKEINRATSVLGYNPDILVLDPHDLDDILTSIMDIAERVGRVTEGRKLVVSLQKRIDHIRIRVGHKRIGADVSYNKHNSKPKILCIEWINPFFTAGHWIPQMVEIAGGINGVSSRGQPSRRMHDIDEIITLNPDKIILMPCGFDIHRTLREAKTLETNNKWKSLQAIQNNEVYAVNAGAYFSKPGLRTITGLEVLAKIIDPEGFEDIKVPTDTYCKLINEYNRLK
;
A
#
# COMPACT_ATOMS: atom_id res chain seq x y z
N MET A 1 0.36 -16.63 13.06
CA MET A 1 1.11 -15.59 13.78
C MET A 1 0.35 -14.28 13.62
N ASN A 2 0.22 -13.49 14.69
CA ASN A 2 -0.32 -12.12 14.64
C ASN A 2 0.78 -11.13 14.21
N SER A 3 0.42 -9.85 14.02
CA SER A 3 1.36 -8.82 13.55
C SER A 3 2.55 -8.61 14.50
N LYS A 4 2.33 -8.68 15.82
CA LYS A 4 3.39 -8.55 16.83
C LYS A 4 4.42 -9.68 16.73
N ASP A 5 3.93 -10.94 16.62
CA ASP A 5 4.81 -12.11 16.55
C ASP A 5 5.64 -12.10 15.26
N ILE A 6 5.05 -11.62 14.15
CA ILE A 6 5.76 -11.47 12.87
C ILE A 6 6.86 -10.42 13.00
N ASP A 7 6.56 -9.23 13.53
CA ASP A 7 7.53 -8.15 13.73
C ASP A 7 8.71 -8.63 14.58
N GLN A 8 8.42 -9.28 15.70
CA GLN A 8 9.46 -9.84 16.58
C GLN A 8 10.31 -10.87 15.83
N LYS A 9 9.69 -11.75 15.04
CA LYS A 9 10.41 -12.77 14.29
C LYS A 9 11.33 -12.19 13.22
N ILE A 10 10.89 -11.15 12.53
CA ILE A 10 11.72 -10.41 11.56
C ILE A 10 12.92 -9.78 12.26
N ILE A 11 12.71 -9.10 13.38
CA ILE A 11 13.80 -8.51 14.18
C ILE A 11 14.83 -9.57 14.60
N GLU A 12 14.38 -10.74 15.12
CA GLU A 12 15.26 -11.84 15.49
C GLU A 12 16.09 -12.36 14.31
N LEU A 13 15.47 -12.53 13.13
CA LEU A 13 16.18 -12.98 11.93
C LEU A 13 17.23 -11.95 11.48
N MET A 14 16.87 -10.66 11.43
CA MET A 14 17.80 -9.60 11.05
C MET A 14 18.99 -9.51 12.02
N GLN A 15 18.74 -9.53 13.34
CA GLN A 15 19.78 -9.47 14.36
C GLN A 15 20.72 -10.69 14.34
N SER A 16 20.20 -11.87 13.97
CA SER A 16 20.99 -13.09 13.87
C SER A 16 21.73 -13.24 12.53
N GLY A 17 21.56 -12.27 11.59
CA GLY A 17 22.14 -12.33 10.24
C GLY A 17 21.57 -13.45 9.36
N ARG A 18 20.46 -14.06 9.78
CA ARG A 18 19.78 -15.09 8.98
C ARG A 18 18.95 -14.47 7.88
N ASP A 19 18.85 -15.17 6.75
CA ASP A 19 18.05 -14.74 5.62
C ASP A 19 16.55 -14.86 5.95
N ILE A 20 15.79 -13.83 5.57
CA ILE A 20 14.32 -13.83 5.66
C ILE A 20 13.75 -14.72 4.55
N TYR A 21 14.38 -14.70 3.38
CA TYR A 21 13.99 -15.45 2.19
C TYR A 21 15.01 -16.52 1.86
N LEU A 22 14.54 -17.68 1.44
CA LEU A 22 15.39 -18.78 1.00
C LEU A 22 15.08 -19.08 -0.47
N ILE A 23 16.12 -19.08 -1.30
CA ILE A 23 16.02 -19.53 -2.69
C ILE A 23 16.07 -21.05 -2.71
N ASP A 24 15.16 -21.66 -3.44
CA ASP A 24 15.22 -23.08 -3.79
C ASP A 24 16.21 -23.26 -4.95
N ASP A 25 17.45 -23.61 -4.60
CA ASP A 25 18.56 -23.74 -5.54
C ASP A 25 18.27 -24.77 -6.65
N ALA A 26 17.53 -25.85 -6.33
CA ALA A 26 17.21 -26.88 -7.31
C ALA A 26 16.22 -26.36 -8.35
N LYS A 27 15.14 -25.71 -7.90
CA LYS A 27 14.15 -25.10 -8.80
C LYS A 27 14.74 -23.97 -9.62
N LEU A 28 15.65 -23.18 -9.04
CA LEU A 28 16.32 -22.11 -9.78
C LEU A 28 17.18 -22.69 -10.92
N ARG A 29 17.94 -23.76 -10.67
CA ARG A 29 18.72 -24.44 -11.72
C ARG A 29 17.83 -25.08 -12.80
N GLU A 30 16.69 -25.62 -12.41
CA GLU A 30 15.70 -26.20 -13.32
C GLU A 30 15.08 -25.14 -14.22
N ALA A 31 14.74 -23.97 -13.65
CA ALA A 31 14.12 -22.85 -14.37
C ALA A 31 15.01 -22.25 -15.44
N LYS A 32 16.35 -22.28 -15.25
CA LYS A 32 17.35 -21.73 -16.21
C LYS A 32 16.96 -20.34 -16.75
N PRO A 33 16.68 -19.35 -15.87
CA PRO A 33 16.19 -18.05 -16.31
C PRO A 33 17.24 -17.31 -17.13
N ASP A 34 16.85 -16.70 -18.24
CA ASP A 34 17.61 -15.72 -18.99
C ASP A 34 17.44 -14.30 -18.46
N LEU A 35 16.31 -14.03 -17.76
CA LEU A 35 16.00 -12.77 -17.08
C LEU A 35 15.52 -13.04 -15.65
N ILE A 36 16.08 -12.32 -14.68
CA ILE A 36 15.62 -12.28 -13.30
C ILE A 36 15.08 -10.88 -13.01
N ILE A 37 13.81 -10.76 -12.60
CA ILE A 37 13.21 -9.52 -12.16
C ILE A 37 13.20 -9.52 -10.63
N ALA A 38 13.85 -8.54 -10.02
CA ALA A 38 13.96 -8.39 -8.58
C ALA A 38 13.33 -7.06 -8.12
N GLN A 39 12.93 -6.98 -6.84
CA GLN A 39 12.40 -5.78 -6.24
C GLN A 39 13.39 -5.17 -5.26
N GLY A 40 13.63 -3.84 -5.35
CA GLY A 40 14.57 -3.09 -4.52
C GLY A 40 13.94 -2.27 -3.38
N VAL A 41 12.61 -2.18 -3.31
CA VAL A 41 11.90 -1.23 -2.42
C VAL A 41 12.08 -1.51 -0.93
N CYS A 42 12.07 -2.79 -0.52
CA CYS A 42 12.07 -3.17 0.89
C CYS A 42 12.72 -4.54 1.10
N GLU A 43 13.82 -4.58 1.85
CA GLU A 43 14.55 -5.82 2.16
C GLU A 43 13.73 -6.82 3.01
N VAL A 44 12.75 -6.33 3.79
CA VAL A 44 11.87 -7.17 4.60
C VAL A 44 10.74 -7.76 3.78
N CYS A 45 10.27 -7.02 2.75
CA CYS A 45 9.07 -7.38 1.99
C CYS A 45 9.36 -8.25 0.77
N ALA A 46 10.59 -8.24 0.26
CA ALA A 46 11.00 -8.99 -0.92
C ALA A 46 12.49 -9.36 -0.91
N PRO A 47 12.88 -10.47 -1.57
CA PRO A 47 14.27 -10.82 -1.81
C PRO A 47 14.99 -9.72 -2.60
N PHE A 48 16.20 -9.36 -2.18
CA PHE A 48 16.96 -8.29 -2.80
C PHE A 48 18.43 -8.69 -3.07
N THR A 49 19.39 -7.80 -2.83
CA THR A 49 20.79 -7.91 -3.28
C THR A 49 21.48 -9.24 -2.92
N LYS A 50 21.27 -9.76 -1.69
CA LYS A 50 21.88 -11.03 -1.27
C LYS A 50 21.35 -12.20 -2.09
N GLU A 51 20.06 -12.22 -2.30
CA GLU A 51 19.38 -13.28 -3.04
C GLU A 51 19.74 -13.25 -4.53
N ILE A 52 19.92 -12.06 -5.12
CA ILE A 52 20.42 -11.92 -6.50
C ILE A 52 21.83 -12.50 -6.63
N ASN A 53 22.73 -12.13 -5.73
CA ASN A 53 24.12 -12.62 -5.74
C ASN A 53 24.15 -14.15 -5.54
N ARG A 54 23.29 -14.68 -4.67
CA ARG A 54 23.15 -16.12 -4.48
C ARG A 54 22.61 -16.79 -5.75
N ALA A 55 21.59 -16.21 -6.38
CA ALA A 55 20.99 -16.75 -7.60
C ALA A 55 22.01 -16.89 -8.73
N THR A 56 22.83 -15.88 -8.99
CA THR A 56 23.92 -15.94 -10.00
C THR A 56 24.95 -17.00 -9.66
N SER A 57 25.34 -17.10 -8.39
CA SER A 57 26.28 -18.14 -7.92
C SER A 57 25.70 -19.55 -8.12
N VAL A 58 24.42 -19.77 -7.81
CA VAL A 58 23.74 -21.07 -7.96
C VAL A 58 23.59 -21.48 -9.43
N LEU A 59 23.34 -20.51 -10.33
CA LEU A 59 23.16 -20.76 -11.75
C LEU A 59 24.48 -21.10 -12.47
N GLY A 60 25.59 -20.54 -12.01
CA GLY A 60 26.91 -20.70 -12.65
C GLY A 60 27.05 -19.93 -13.97
N TYR A 61 26.10 -19.06 -14.29
CA TYR A 61 26.10 -18.10 -15.40
C TYR A 61 25.41 -16.81 -14.98
N ASN A 62 25.56 -15.75 -15.77
CA ASN A 62 24.97 -14.44 -15.48
C ASN A 62 23.71 -14.22 -16.33
N PRO A 63 22.51 -14.42 -15.78
CA PRO A 63 21.28 -13.99 -16.45
C PRO A 63 21.21 -12.47 -16.52
N ASP A 64 20.36 -11.92 -17.39
CA ASP A 64 20.01 -10.51 -17.31
C ASP A 64 19.26 -10.24 -15.99
N ILE A 65 19.56 -9.11 -15.34
CA ILE A 65 18.95 -8.76 -14.05
C ILE A 65 18.30 -7.39 -14.17
N LEU A 66 16.99 -7.34 -13.94
CA LEU A 66 16.21 -6.11 -13.85
C LEU A 66 15.78 -5.88 -12.40
N VAL A 67 16.35 -4.85 -11.77
CA VAL A 67 15.94 -4.44 -10.42
C VAL A 67 14.90 -3.35 -10.54
N LEU A 68 13.72 -3.57 -9.97
CA LEU A 68 12.62 -2.61 -9.89
C LEU A 68 12.61 -2.00 -8.49
N ASP A 69 12.73 -0.67 -8.41
CA ASP A 69 12.75 0.08 -7.15
C ASP A 69 11.77 1.27 -7.19
N PRO A 70 10.47 1.04 -7.40
CA PRO A 70 9.48 2.09 -7.49
C PRO A 70 9.13 2.67 -6.12
N HIS A 71 9.26 3.97 -5.96
CA HIS A 71 8.94 4.71 -4.74
C HIS A 71 7.59 5.45 -4.81
N ASP A 72 7.05 5.66 -6.01
CA ASP A 72 5.77 6.33 -6.24
C ASP A 72 5.01 5.75 -7.44
N LEU A 73 3.86 6.35 -7.80
CA LEU A 73 3.05 5.86 -8.93
C LEU A 73 3.72 6.06 -10.29
N ASP A 74 4.53 7.10 -10.45
CA ASP A 74 5.21 7.38 -11.71
C ASP A 74 6.32 6.33 -11.92
N ASP A 75 7.02 5.96 -10.85
CA ASP A 75 8.02 4.88 -10.87
C ASP A 75 7.37 3.52 -11.16
N ILE A 76 6.15 3.25 -10.60
CA ILE A 76 5.40 2.03 -10.92
C ILE A 76 5.07 1.96 -12.40
N LEU A 77 4.66 3.07 -13.02
CA LEU A 77 4.38 3.12 -14.47
C LEU A 77 5.65 2.94 -15.29
N THR A 78 6.77 3.52 -14.85
CA THR A 78 8.09 3.35 -15.47
C THR A 78 8.53 1.88 -15.42
N SER A 79 8.38 1.22 -14.26
CA SER A 79 8.71 -0.21 -14.10
C SER A 79 7.97 -1.12 -15.10
N ILE A 80 6.76 -0.76 -15.50
CA ILE A 80 6.02 -1.49 -16.55
C ILE A 80 6.74 -1.38 -17.89
N MET A 81 7.27 -0.20 -18.23
CA MET A 81 8.02 0.00 -19.47
C MET A 81 9.36 -0.72 -19.43
N ASP A 82 10.08 -0.69 -18.29
CA ASP A 82 11.34 -1.41 -18.11
C ASP A 82 11.18 -2.91 -18.34
N ILE A 83 10.12 -3.48 -17.77
CA ILE A 83 9.77 -4.90 -18.01
C ILE A 83 9.43 -5.12 -19.49
N ALA A 84 8.59 -4.26 -20.07
CA ALA A 84 8.16 -4.40 -21.46
C ALA A 84 9.33 -4.35 -22.46
N GLU A 85 10.32 -3.52 -22.21
CA GLU A 85 11.54 -3.43 -23.01
C GLU A 85 12.37 -4.72 -22.91
N ARG A 86 12.58 -5.23 -21.68
CA ARG A 86 13.38 -6.45 -21.46
C ARG A 86 12.75 -7.69 -22.07
N VAL A 87 11.42 -7.77 -22.12
CA VAL A 87 10.70 -8.92 -22.69
C VAL A 87 10.25 -8.68 -24.15
N GLY A 88 10.66 -7.58 -24.80
CA GLY A 88 10.33 -7.27 -26.19
C GLY A 88 8.85 -6.95 -26.44
N ARG A 89 8.15 -6.39 -25.46
CA ARG A 89 6.71 -6.05 -25.51
C ARG A 89 6.43 -4.55 -25.33
N VAL A 90 7.25 -3.71 -25.94
CA VAL A 90 7.19 -2.24 -25.78
C VAL A 90 5.82 -1.66 -26.15
N THR A 91 5.20 -2.15 -27.24
CA THR A 91 3.90 -1.66 -27.70
C THR A 91 2.79 -1.97 -26.69
N GLU A 92 2.77 -3.16 -26.16
CA GLU A 92 1.81 -3.60 -25.13
C GLU A 92 2.03 -2.86 -23.83
N GLY A 93 3.28 -2.70 -23.39
CA GLY A 93 3.65 -1.90 -22.22
C GLY A 93 3.15 -0.46 -22.33
N ARG A 94 3.38 0.19 -23.47
CA ARG A 94 2.92 1.57 -23.72
C ARG A 94 1.40 1.69 -23.67
N LYS A 95 0.66 0.78 -24.30
CA LYS A 95 -0.81 0.76 -24.25
C LYS A 95 -1.32 0.62 -22.81
N LEU A 96 -0.66 -0.25 -22.03
CA LEU A 96 -1.00 -0.48 -20.63
C LEU A 96 -0.76 0.76 -19.78
N VAL A 97 0.45 1.37 -19.87
CA VAL A 97 0.79 2.60 -19.14
C VAL A 97 -0.20 3.72 -19.46
N VAL A 98 -0.52 3.95 -20.75
CA VAL A 98 -1.52 4.96 -21.15
C VAL A 98 -2.89 4.68 -20.52
N SER A 99 -3.30 3.42 -20.46
CA SER A 99 -4.58 3.04 -19.84
C SER A 99 -4.60 3.32 -18.34
N LEU A 100 -3.52 2.99 -17.64
CA LEU A 100 -3.39 3.22 -16.19
C LEU A 100 -3.30 4.73 -15.89
N GLN A 101 -2.54 5.47 -16.68
CA GLN A 101 -2.42 6.93 -16.55
C GLN A 101 -3.77 7.62 -16.67
N LYS A 102 -4.61 7.22 -17.64
CA LYS A 102 -5.98 7.75 -17.78
C LYS A 102 -6.83 7.53 -16.52
N ARG A 103 -6.68 6.39 -15.83
CA ARG A 103 -7.40 6.12 -14.58
C ARG A 103 -6.92 7.04 -13.45
N ILE A 104 -5.62 7.27 -13.34
CA ILE A 104 -5.03 8.21 -12.37
C ILE A 104 -5.52 9.63 -12.66
N ASP A 105 -5.44 10.06 -13.91
CA ASP A 105 -5.84 11.41 -14.33
C ASP A 105 -7.33 11.66 -14.13
N HIS A 106 -8.17 10.64 -14.34
CA HIS A 106 -9.60 10.73 -14.06
C HIS A 106 -9.88 11.12 -12.60
N ILE A 107 -9.20 10.50 -11.64
CA ILE A 107 -9.34 10.85 -10.22
C ILE A 107 -8.78 12.25 -9.95
N ARG A 108 -7.59 12.56 -10.46
CA ARG A 108 -6.91 13.85 -10.26
C ARG A 108 -7.76 15.03 -10.76
N ILE A 109 -8.34 14.89 -11.95
CA ILE A 109 -9.19 15.92 -12.57
C ILE A 109 -10.47 16.12 -11.75
N ARG A 110 -11.13 15.05 -11.32
CA ARG A 110 -12.36 15.16 -10.50
C ARG A 110 -12.12 15.85 -9.18
N VAL A 111 -11.05 15.49 -8.48
CA VAL A 111 -10.62 16.16 -7.24
C VAL A 111 -10.31 17.65 -7.50
N GLY A 112 -9.67 17.97 -8.63
CA GLY A 112 -9.37 19.35 -9.05
C GLY A 112 -10.63 20.16 -9.34
N HIS A 113 -11.60 19.62 -10.07
CA HIS A 113 -12.85 20.30 -10.44
C HIS A 113 -13.73 20.63 -9.23
N LYS A 114 -13.82 19.74 -8.23
CA LYS A 114 -14.53 20.06 -6.98
C LYS A 114 -13.97 21.29 -6.26
N ARG A 115 -12.69 21.58 -6.42
CA ARG A 115 -12.04 22.75 -5.83
C ARG A 115 -12.36 24.06 -6.54
N ILE A 116 -12.59 24.01 -7.86
CA ILE A 116 -12.88 25.20 -8.68
C ILE A 116 -14.36 25.56 -8.62
N GLY A 117 -15.25 24.55 -8.47
CA GLY A 117 -16.70 24.74 -8.44
C GLY A 117 -17.28 25.01 -7.05
N ALA A 118 -16.49 24.90 -5.99
CA ALA A 118 -16.92 25.27 -4.65
C ALA A 118 -16.93 26.80 -4.53
N ASP A 119 -18.12 27.37 -4.68
CA ASP A 119 -18.40 28.79 -4.41
C ASP A 119 -17.75 29.21 -3.08
N VAL A 120 -17.10 30.39 -3.05
CA VAL A 120 -16.31 30.92 -1.94
C VAL A 120 -17.19 31.26 -0.71
N SER A 121 -18.39 30.70 -0.62
CA SER A 121 -19.22 30.78 0.58
C SER A 121 -18.65 29.86 1.67
N TYR A 122 -18.12 30.48 2.67
CA TYR A 122 -17.57 30.04 3.95
C TYR A 122 -18.30 28.83 4.53
N ASN A 123 -17.99 27.62 4.04
CA ASN A 123 -18.46 26.38 4.63
C ASN A 123 -17.28 25.59 5.17
N LYS A 124 -17.31 25.35 6.48
CA LYS A 124 -16.37 24.57 7.29
C LYS A 124 -16.13 23.12 6.80
N HIS A 125 -16.83 22.71 5.71
CA HIS A 125 -16.74 21.38 5.08
C HIS A 125 -15.80 21.30 3.86
N ASN A 126 -15.05 22.37 3.56
CA ASN A 126 -14.19 22.44 2.38
C ASN A 126 -12.71 22.08 2.67
N SER A 127 -12.36 21.66 3.90
CA SER A 127 -11.01 21.17 4.20
C SER A 127 -10.89 19.72 3.77
N LYS A 128 -9.78 19.40 3.08
CA LYS A 128 -9.45 18.00 2.75
C LYS A 128 -9.36 17.17 4.04
N PRO A 129 -9.94 15.96 4.07
CA PRO A 129 -9.84 15.10 5.24
C PRO A 129 -8.39 14.63 5.47
N LYS A 130 -7.99 14.59 6.72
CA LYS A 130 -6.73 14.00 7.16
C LYS A 130 -6.87 12.47 7.15
N ILE A 131 -6.02 11.81 6.38
CA ILE A 131 -6.05 10.36 6.21
C ILE A 131 -4.80 9.76 6.87
N LEU A 132 -5.00 8.79 7.75
CA LEU A 132 -3.93 7.97 8.29
C LEU A 132 -4.02 6.56 7.70
N CYS A 133 -3.04 6.19 6.89
CA CYS A 133 -2.86 4.83 6.40
C CYS A 133 -1.91 4.06 7.34
N ILE A 134 -2.39 2.97 7.94
CA ILE A 134 -1.62 2.11 8.85
C ILE A 134 -1.31 0.80 8.12
N GLU A 135 -0.04 0.58 7.80
CA GLU A 135 0.39 -0.64 7.08
C GLU A 135 0.93 -1.75 7.97
N TRP A 136 0.97 -1.53 9.29
CA TRP A 136 1.20 -2.56 10.29
C TRP A 136 0.53 -2.16 11.61
N ILE A 137 -0.10 -3.12 12.29
CA ILE A 137 -0.98 -2.81 13.44
C ILE A 137 -0.23 -2.92 14.77
N ASN A 138 0.69 -3.85 14.90
CA ASN A 138 1.45 -3.99 16.14
C ASN A 138 2.91 -4.43 15.85
N PRO A 139 3.87 -3.49 16.03
CA PRO A 139 3.68 -2.06 16.34
C PRO A 139 3.03 -1.30 15.17
N PHE A 140 2.56 -0.08 15.43
CA PHE A 140 2.00 0.74 14.34
C PHE A 140 3.10 1.21 13.38
N PHE A 141 2.86 1.01 12.08
CA PHE A 141 3.63 1.65 11.00
C PHE A 141 2.71 2.46 10.11
N THR A 142 3.14 3.67 9.77
CA THR A 142 2.48 4.45 8.71
C THR A 142 2.88 3.94 7.36
N ALA A 143 1.96 3.94 6.41
CA ALA A 143 2.27 3.57 5.04
C ALA A 143 3.17 4.60 4.36
N GLY A 144 4.14 4.10 3.60
CA GLY A 144 5.13 4.88 2.86
C GLY A 144 5.03 4.71 1.35
N HIS A 145 6.16 4.94 0.66
CA HIS A 145 6.36 4.74 -0.77
C HIS A 145 5.30 5.49 -1.61
N TRP A 146 4.47 4.78 -2.37
CA TRP A 146 3.40 5.32 -3.24
C TRP A 146 2.12 5.73 -2.51
N ILE A 147 1.89 5.24 -1.27
CA ILE A 147 0.63 5.47 -0.55
C ILE A 147 0.38 6.95 -0.25
N PRO A 148 1.36 7.76 0.23
CA PRO A 148 1.15 9.19 0.43
C PRO A 148 0.67 9.91 -0.83
N GLN A 149 1.27 9.62 -1.98
CA GLN A 149 0.85 10.19 -3.26
C GLN A 149 -0.57 9.77 -3.65
N MET A 150 -0.93 8.49 -3.42
CA MET A 150 -2.29 8.00 -3.68
C MET A 150 -3.34 8.74 -2.84
N VAL A 151 -3.07 8.97 -1.55
CA VAL A 151 -3.95 9.75 -0.66
C VAL A 151 -4.15 11.16 -1.19
N GLU A 152 -3.08 11.82 -1.62
CA GLU A 152 -3.13 13.20 -2.13
C GLU A 152 -3.90 13.30 -3.45
N ILE A 153 -3.68 12.36 -4.39
CA ILE A 153 -4.41 12.29 -5.67
C ILE A 153 -5.88 12.01 -5.41
N ALA A 154 -6.22 11.16 -4.44
CA ALA A 154 -7.58 10.85 -4.04
C ALA A 154 -8.29 11.98 -3.26
N GLY A 155 -7.60 13.10 -2.99
CA GLY A 155 -8.19 14.29 -2.37
C GLY A 155 -8.01 14.41 -0.86
N GLY A 156 -7.31 13.48 -0.20
CA GLY A 156 -6.97 13.54 1.22
C GLY A 156 -5.72 14.37 1.52
N ILE A 157 -5.44 14.55 2.82
CA ILE A 157 -4.17 15.03 3.36
C ILE A 157 -3.49 13.85 4.04
N ASN A 158 -2.31 13.48 3.57
CA ASN A 158 -1.44 12.55 4.28
C ASN A 158 -0.51 13.35 5.19
N GLY A 159 -0.74 13.31 6.50
CA GLY A 159 -0.04 14.16 7.48
C GLY A 159 1.20 13.53 8.11
N VAL A 160 1.61 12.32 7.72
CA VAL A 160 2.58 11.52 8.49
C VAL A 160 3.79 11.09 7.69
N SER A 161 3.62 10.77 6.43
CA SER A 161 4.68 10.25 5.55
C SER A 161 4.79 11.14 4.31
N SER A 162 6.01 11.26 3.77
CA SER A 162 6.22 11.96 2.50
C SER A 162 6.24 10.98 1.33
N ARG A 163 5.86 11.47 0.14
CA ARG A 163 5.95 10.72 -1.12
C ARG A 163 7.33 10.09 -1.28
N GLY A 164 7.40 8.84 -1.64
CA GLY A 164 8.64 8.12 -1.92
C GLY A 164 9.44 7.70 -0.68
N GLN A 165 9.07 8.16 0.51
CA GLN A 165 9.76 7.77 1.73
C GLN A 165 9.29 6.38 2.22
N PRO A 166 10.17 5.61 2.86
CA PRO A 166 9.78 4.31 3.42
C PRO A 166 8.73 4.46 4.52
N SER A 167 8.08 3.35 4.82
CA SER A 167 7.17 3.23 5.95
C SER A 167 7.87 3.56 7.26
N ARG A 168 7.17 4.24 8.16
CA ARG A 168 7.73 4.68 9.42
C ARG A 168 7.02 4.02 10.60
N ARG A 169 7.80 3.45 11.52
CA ARG A 169 7.29 3.01 12.81
C ARG A 169 6.82 4.21 13.64
N MET A 170 5.61 4.14 14.14
CA MET A 170 5.09 5.13 15.08
C MET A 170 5.56 4.81 16.50
N HIS A 171 5.74 5.83 17.34
CA HIS A 171 6.18 5.63 18.71
C HIS A 171 5.12 4.87 19.52
N ASP A 172 3.89 5.36 19.47
CA ASP A 172 2.74 4.78 20.18
C ASP A 172 1.42 5.33 19.63
N ILE A 173 0.31 5.01 20.32
CA ILE A 173 -1.04 5.49 20.01
C ILE A 173 -1.20 7.00 20.25
N ASP A 174 -0.40 7.63 21.11
CA ASP A 174 -0.49 9.06 21.40
C ASP A 174 -0.07 9.90 20.19
N GLU A 175 0.81 9.37 19.34
CA GLU A 175 1.12 9.98 18.06
C GLU A 175 -0.12 10.00 17.15
N ILE A 176 -0.91 8.94 17.11
CA ILE A 176 -2.18 8.90 16.34
C ILE A 176 -3.19 9.91 16.90
N ILE A 177 -3.29 10.02 18.24
CA ILE A 177 -4.18 10.99 18.89
C ILE A 177 -3.77 12.43 18.52
N THR A 178 -2.48 12.72 18.53
CA THR A 178 -1.96 14.04 18.17
C THR A 178 -2.23 14.41 16.71
N LEU A 179 -2.13 13.43 15.79
CA LEU A 179 -2.47 13.61 14.39
C LEU A 179 -3.95 13.90 14.18
N ASN A 180 -4.80 13.32 15.03
CA ASN A 180 -6.25 13.41 14.97
C ASN A 180 -6.78 13.23 13.53
N PRO A 181 -6.64 12.04 12.93
CA PRO A 181 -7.08 11.81 11.57
C PRO A 181 -8.61 11.78 11.46
N ASP A 182 -9.15 12.29 10.36
CA ASP A 182 -10.57 12.20 10.03
C ASP A 182 -10.97 10.78 9.62
N LYS A 183 -10.06 10.08 8.91
CA LYS A 183 -10.24 8.69 8.50
C LYS A 183 -8.97 7.86 8.76
N ILE A 184 -9.15 6.61 9.17
CA ILE A 184 -8.06 5.64 9.33
C ILE A 184 -8.28 4.50 8.34
N ILE A 185 -7.24 4.14 7.60
CA ILE A 185 -7.25 3.04 6.64
C ILE A 185 -6.24 2.00 7.09
N LEU A 186 -6.73 0.85 7.52
CA LEU A 186 -5.92 -0.30 7.94
C LEU A 186 -5.56 -1.11 6.70
N MET A 187 -4.26 -1.13 6.36
CA MET A 187 -3.71 -1.82 5.19
C MET A 187 -2.46 -2.63 5.53
N PRO A 188 -2.51 -3.56 6.52
CA PRO A 188 -1.34 -4.34 6.91
C PRO A 188 -0.75 -5.09 5.73
N CYS A 189 0.57 -4.96 5.54
CA CYS A 189 1.28 -5.47 4.38
C CYS A 189 1.01 -6.97 4.16
N GLY A 190 0.52 -7.32 2.96
CA GLY A 190 0.21 -8.69 2.57
C GLY A 190 -1.10 -9.25 3.13
N PHE A 191 -1.88 -8.50 3.93
CA PHE A 191 -3.12 -9.00 4.51
C PHE A 191 -4.31 -8.77 3.58
N ASP A 192 -5.24 -9.72 3.59
CA ASP A 192 -6.60 -9.54 3.09
C ASP A 192 -7.49 -8.84 4.14
N ILE A 193 -8.73 -8.53 3.75
CA ILE A 193 -9.70 -7.87 4.65
C ILE A 193 -9.95 -8.70 5.90
N HIS A 194 -10.19 -10.00 5.78
CA HIS A 194 -10.52 -10.87 6.91
C HIS A 194 -9.39 -10.93 7.93
N ARG A 195 -8.16 -11.00 7.45
CA ARG A 195 -6.98 -10.98 8.33
C ARG A 195 -6.80 -9.61 8.96
N THR A 196 -6.99 -8.53 8.21
CA THR A 196 -6.95 -7.15 8.73
C THR A 196 -7.97 -6.95 9.84
N LEU A 197 -9.21 -7.42 9.66
CA LEU A 197 -10.28 -7.34 10.68
C LEU A 197 -9.93 -8.14 11.93
N ARG A 198 -9.37 -9.34 11.78
CA ARG A 198 -8.93 -10.14 12.95
C ARG A 198 -7.84 -9.44 13.77
N GLU A 199 -6.86 -8.84 13.11
CA GLU A 199 -5.81 -8.07 13.78
C GLU A 199 -6.38 -6.80 14.43
N ALA A 200 -7.27 -6.09 13.76
CA ALA A 200 -7.90 -4.88 14.27
C ALA A 200 -8.68 -5.10 15.57
N LYS A 201 -9.23 -6.32 15.81
CA LYS A 201 -9.89 -6.66 17.08
C LYS A 201 -8.99 -6.48 18.30
N THR A 202 -7.69 -6.64 18.14
CA THR A 202 -6.73 -6.42 19.24
C THR A 202 -6.72 -4.97 19.74
N LEU A 203 -7.12 -4.03 18.89
CA LEU A 203 -7.20 -2.61 19.20
C LEU A 203 -8.45 -2.26 20.04
N GLU A 204 -9.48 -3.09 20.04
CA GLU A 204 -10.76 -2.83 20.76
C GLU A 204 -10.58 -2.76 22.28
N THR A 205 -9.56 -3.38 22.84
CA THR A 205 -9.26 -3.30 24.28
C THR A 205 -8.56 -2.00 24.67
N ASN A 206 -8.06 -1.23 23.71
CA ASN A 206 -7.32 0.00 23.96
C ASN A 206 -8.28 1.21 24.04
N ASN A 207 -8.41 1.80 25.21
CA ASN A 207 -9.29 2.95 25.44
C ASN A 207 -8.87 4.20 24.65
N LYS A 208 -7.55 4.41 24.44
CA LYS A 208 -7.04 5.51 23.61
C LYS A 208 -7.44 5.32 22.15
N TRP A 209 -7.39 4.09 21.63
CA TRP A 209 -7.89 3.79 20.29
C TRP A 209 -9.37 4.12 20.14
N LYS A 210 -10.20 3.71 21.13
CA LYS A 210 -11.65 4.00 21.13
C LYS A 210 -11.97 5.50 21.18
N SER A 211 -11.10 6.31 21.77
CA SER A 211 -11.30 7.77 21.88
C SER A 211 -10.98 8.55 20.61
N LEU A 212 -10.36 7.91 19.61
CA LEU A 212 -10.05 8.56 18.34
C LEU A 212 -11.32 9.02 17.62
N GLN A 213 -11.32 10.24 17.08
CA GLN A 213 -12.46 10.81 16.37
C GLN A 213 -12.89 9.95 15.18
N ALA A 214 -11.94 9.40 14.43
CA ALA A 214 -12.22 8.48 13.32
C ALA A 214 -12.99 7.23 13.77
N ILE A 215 -12.71 6.69 14.98
CA ILE A 215 -13.47 5.55 15.56
C ILE A 215 -14.88 5.97 15.92
N GLN A 216 -15.02 7.10 16.64
CA GLN A 216 -16.33 7.60 17.07
C GLN A 216 -17.25 7.96 15.91
N ASN A 217 -16.67 8.48 14.83
CA ASN A 217 -17.39 8.83 13.60
C ASN A 217 -17.60 7.65 12.66
N ASN A 218 -17.15 6.44 13.02
CA ASN A 218 -17.24 5.25 12.17
C ASN A 218 -16.48 5.43 10.82
N GLU A 219 -15.32 6.06 10.86
CA GLU A 219 -14.50 6.39 9.70
C GLU A 219 -13.16 5.59 9.70
N VAL A 220 -13.25 4.32 10.10
CA VAL A 220 -12.13 3.37 10.01
C VAL A 220 -12.47 2.27 9.02
N TYR A 221 -11.53 2.00 8.13
CA TYR A 221 -11.67 1.08 7.01
C TYR A 221 -10.58 0.02 7.04
N ALA A 222 -10.95 -1.22 6.73
CA ALA A 222 -10.02 -2.28 6.39
C ALA A 222 -10.00 -2.44 4.87
N VAL A 223 -8.80 -2.56 4.29
CA VAL A 223 -8.63 -2.80 2.86
C VAL A 223 -7.89 -4.10 2.58
N ASN A 224 -8.06 -4.65 1.38
CA ASN A 224 -7.28 -5.79 0.90
C ASN A 224 -5.88 -5.32 0.47
N ALA A 225 -4.99 -5.18 1.47
CA ALA A 225 -3.66 -4.64 1.25
C ALA A 225 -2.82 -5.54 0.34
N GLY A 226 -2.88 -6.85 0.55
CA GLY A 226 -2.13 -7.83 -0.23
C GLY A 226 -2.43 -7.79 -1.73
N ALA A 227 -3.66 -7.42 -2.11
CA ALA A 227 -4.06 -7.34 -3.50
C ALA A 227 -3.79 -5.97 -4.15
N TYR A 228 -3.92 -4.85 -3.42
CA TYR A 228 -4.05 -3.52 -4.03
C TYR A 228 -3.06 -2.47 -3.50
N PHE A 229 -2.35 -2.72 -2.40
CA PHE A 229 -1.53 -1.69 -1.75
C PHE A 229 -0.09 -2.12 -1.46
N SER A 230 0.13 -3.40 -1.09
CA SER A 230 1.42 -3.89 -0.60
C SER A 230 2.46 -4.17 -1.68
N LYS A 231 2.10 -4.14 -2.95
CA LYS A 231 2.99 -4.48 -4.07
C LYS A 231 2.92 -3.43 -5.15
N PRO A 232 4.07 -2.92 -5.65
CA PRO A 232 4.08 -1.99 -6.77
C PRO A 232 3.68 -2.72 -8.06
N GLY A 233 2.52 -2.39 -8.61
CA GLY A 233 2.05 -3.02 -9.83
C GLY A 233 0.71 -2.50 -10.31
N LEU A 234 0.14 -3.15 -11.31
CA LEU A 234 -1.08 -2.71 -11.99
C LEU A 234 -2.27 -2.49 -11.05
N ARG A 235 -2.38 -3.34 -10.02
CA ARG A 235 -3.48 -3.29 -9.05
C ARG A 235 -3.38 -2.11 -8.08
N THR A 236 -2.22 -1.47 -7.97
CA THR A 236 -2.05 -0.25 -7.18
C THR A 236 -2.96 0.87 -7.67
N ILE A 237 -3.24 0.93 -8.99
CA ILE A 237 -4.17 1.91 -9.54
C ILE A 237 -5.62 1.61 -9.12
N THR A 238 -6.01 0.33 -8.98
CA THR A 238 -7.29 -0.01 -8.35
C THR A 238 -7.30 0.38 -6.87
N GLY A 239 -6.18 0.24 -6.16
CA GLY A 239 -6.02 0.76 -4.80
C GLY A 239 -6.24 2.26 -4.71
N LEU A 240 -5.76 3.06 -5.67
CA LEU A 240 -6.03 4.48 -5.76
C LEU A 240 -7.52 4.78 -5.93
N GLU A 241 -8.24 4.03 -6.79
CA GLU A 241 -9.69 4.15 -6.97
C GLU A 241 -10.45 3.81 -5.67
N VAL A 242 -9.98 2.80 -4.93
CA VAL A 242 -10.52 2.45 -3.60
C VAL A 242 -10.34 3.61 -2.62
N LEU A 243 -9.15 4.22 -2.55
CA LEU A 243 -8.91 5.39 -1.70
C LEU A 243 -9.82 6.56 -2.09
N ALA A 244 -10.00 6.83 -3.37
CA ALA A 244 -10.89 7.88 -3.83
C ALA A 244 -12.34 7.65 -3.34
N LYS A 245 -12.85 6.42 -3.44
CA LYS A 245 -14.18 6.05 -2.91
C LYS A 245 -14.29 6.15 -1.39
N ILE A 246 -13.25 5.80 -0.65
CA ILE A 246 -13.24 5.91 0.82
C ILE A 246 -13.19 7.39 1.25
N ILE A 247 -12.40 8.20 0.56
CA ILE A 247 -12.16 9.61 0.91
C ILE A 247 -13.37 10.46 0.53
N ASP A 248 -13.92 10.25 -0.66
CA ASP A 248 -15.07 10.99 -1.19
C ASP A 248 -16.08 10.03 -1.85
N PRO A 249 -16.91 9.33 -1.05
CA PRO A 249 -17.86 8.35 -1.57
C PRO A 249 -18.84 8.88 -2.62
N GLU A 250 -19.35 10.09 -2.41
CA GLU A 250 -20.31 10.74 -3.31
C GLU A 250 -19.63 11.18 -4.62
N GLY A 251 -18.44 11.73 -4.50
CA GLY A 251 -17.66 12.18 -5.65
C GLY A 251 -17.20 11.07 -6.58
N PHE A 252 -17.14 9.82 -6.09
CA PHE A 252 -16.65 8.66 -6.83
C PHE A 252 -17.61 7.46 -6.79
N GLU A 253 -18.92 7.71 -6.67
CA GLU A 253 -19.95 6.67 -6.61
C GLU A 253 -19.93 5.75 -7.84
N ASP A 254 -19.72 6.33 -9.04
CA ASP A 254 -19.69 5.65 -10.33
C ASP A 254 -18.46 4.77 -10.56
N ILE A 255 -17.37 4.98 -9.81
CA ILE A 255 -16.19 4.12 -9.93
C ILE A 255 -16.51 2.72 -9.39
N LYS A 256 -16.37 1.73 -10.27
CA LYS A 256 -16.55 0.32 -9.89
C LYS A 256 -15.23 -0.28 -9.43
N VAL A 257 -15.20 -0.76 -8.21
CA VAL A 257 -14.08 -1.53 -7.65
C VAL A 257 -14.56 -2.95 -7.30
N PRO A 258 -13.68 -3.96 -7.28
CA PRO A 258 -14.05 -5.30 -6.84
C PRO A 258 -14.65 -5.29 -5.42
N THR A 259 -15.55 -6.23 -5.13
CA THR A 259 -16.30 -6.27 -3.85
C THR A 259 -15.44 -6.55 -2.62
N ASP A 260 -14.29 -7.19 -2.82
CA ASP A 260 -13.33 -7.57 -1.77
C ASP A 260 -12.21 -6.53 -1.54
N THR A 261 -12.42 -5.27 -1.93
CA THR A 261 -11.37 -4.24 -1.85
C THR A 261 -11.32 -3.55 -0.50
N TYR A 262 -12.45 -3.25 0.12
CA TYR A 262 -12.52 -2.58 1.42
C TYR A 262 -13.85 -2.79 2.15
N CYS A 263 -13.85 -2.57 3.46
CA CYS A 263 -15.06 -2.50 4.29
C CYS A 263 -14.87 -1.52 5.45
N LYS A 264 -15.97 -0.99 5.99
CA LYS A 264 -15.96 -0.25 7.27
C LYS A 264 -15.80 -1.20 8.44
N LEU A 265 -14.96 -0.85 9.40
CA LEU A 265 -14.60 -1.71 10.52
C LEU A 265 -15.82 -2.11 11.39
N ILE A 266 -16.70 -1.18 11.73
CA ILE A 266 -17.83 -1.41 12.63
C ILE A 266 -18.94 -2.25 11.95
N ASN A 267 -19.18 -2.11 10.67
CA ASN A 267 -20.22 -2.88 9.97
C ASN A 267 -19.91 -4.38 9.94
N GLU A 268 -18.64 -4.76 9.91
CA GLU A 268 -18.23 -6.16 9.93
C GLU A 268 -18.22 -6.77 11.35
N TYR A 269 -17.94 -5.99 12.40
CA TYR A 269 -18.03 -6.50 13.78
C TYR A 269 -19.46 -6.94 14.15
N ASN A 270 -20.49 -6.28 13.61
CA ASN A 270 -21.89 -6.66 13.84
C ASN A 270 -22.31 -7.89 13.03
N ARG A 271 -21.60 -8.26 11.97
CA ARG A 271 -21.86 -9.47 11.17
C ARG A 271 -21.16 -10.73 11.70
N LEU A 272 -20.13 -10.55 12.53
CA LEU A 272 -19.34 -11.65 13.11
C LEU A 272 -19.79 -12.02 14.55
N LYS A 273 -20.83 -11.35 15.07
CA LYS A 273 -21.55 -11.71 16.30
C LYS A 273 -22.76 -12.56 15.94
#